data_05677bfd324320f00eaa62395163eafe
#
_entry.id   05677bfd324320f00eaa62395163eafe
#
_cell.length_a   1.000
_cell.length_b   1.000
_cell.length_c   1.000
_cell.angle_alpha   90.00
_cell.angle_beta   90.00
_cell.angle_gamma   90.00
#
_symmetry.space_group_name_H-M   'P 1'
#
loop_
_entity.id
_entity.type
_entity.pdbx_description
1 polymer ?
#
loop_
_entity_poly.entity_id
_entity_poly.type
_entity_poly.pdbx_seq_one_letter_code
_entity_poly.pdbx_strand_id
1 'polypeptide(L)'
;NWYDLFSASGMNFIVIGLEYDTSPDAAVLAWADQLLTTYNNRRAIVASHFIINTGNPGGFGPQGQAVYDALKGHSNLFLMLCGHVPGEGRRQDTFGGNTVQTLLSDYQSRTGGGSGWLRILEFSPSNNAIRVRTYSPWLNQFEADADSSSQFTLPYVMTSTPPFQAIGSVTAPSG
;
A
#
# COMPACT_ATOMS: atom_id res chain seq x y z
N ASN A 1 8.02 -10.90 8.79
CA ASN A 1 7.61 -10.70 7.41
C ASN A 1 6.61 -11.78 7.01
N TRP A 2 5.64 -11.44 6.18
CA TRP A 2 4.57 -12.34 5.73
C TRP A 2 4.00 -11.85 4.40
N TYR A 3 3.28 -12.72 3.71
CA TYR A 3 2.44 -12.31 2.58
C TYR A 3 1.15 -13.13 2.56
N ASP A 4 0.14 -12.58 1.90
CA ASP A 4 -1.14 -13.21 1.67
C ASP A 4 -1.62 -13.00 0.23
N LEU A 5 -2.36 -13.97 -0.29
CA LEU A 5 -2.94 -13.93 -1.63
C LEU A 5 -4.46 -13.95 -1.51
N PHE A 6 -5.12 -13.01 -2.18
CA PHE A 6 -6.57 -12.99 -2.24
C PHE A 6 -7.08 -12.54 -3.61
N SER A 7 -8.37 -12.71 -3.83
CA SER A 7 -9.05 -12.23 -5.03
C SER A 7 -10.35 -11.54 -4.64
N ALA A 8 -10.63 -10.41 -5.28
CA ALA A 8 -11.84 -9.64 -5.07
C ALA A 8 -12.27 -8.98 -6.39
N SER A 9 -13.56 -9.01 -6.70
CA SER A 9 -14.14 -8.39 -7.91
C SER A 9 -13.41 -8.79 -9.21
N GLY A 10 -13.00 -10.05 -9.31
CA GLY A 10 -12.27 -10.57 -10.48
C GLY A 10 -10.80 -10.16 -10.57
N MET A 11 -10.27 -9.46 -9.59
CA MET A 11 -8.87 -9.05 -9.51
C MET A 11 -8.11 -9.91 -8.50
N ASN A 12 -6.86 -10.23 -8.82
CA ASN A 12 -5.96 -10.98 -7.95
C ASN A 12 -4.97 -10.03 -7.26
N PHE A 13 -4.78 -10.22 -5.97
CA PHE A 13 -3.90 -9.39 -5.13
C PHE A 13 -2.86 -10.23 -4.40
N ILE A 14 -1.75 -9.58 -4.07
CA ILE A 14 -0.79 -9.99 -3.05
C ILE A 14 -0.63 -8.83 -2.06
N VAL A 15 -0.67 -9.13 -0.76
CA VAL A 15 -0.29 -8.21 0.31
C VAL A 15 0.99 -8.72 0.93
N ILE A 16 1.99 -7.86 1.06
CA ILE A 16 3.28 -8.19 1.68
C ILE A 16 3.43 -7.31 2.92
N GLY A 17 3.52 -7.92 4.09
CA GLY A 17 3.80 -7.25 5.35
C GLY A 17 5.29 -7.32 5.68
N LEU A 18 5.91 -6.15 5.84
CA LEU A 18 7.32 -6.02 6.24
C LEU A 18 7.43 -5.59 7.70
N GLU A 19 8.30 -6.23 8.45
CA GLU A 19 8.64 -5.81 9.79
C GLU A 19 9.16 -4.38 9.83
N TYR A 20 9.04 -3.74 10.99
CA TYR A 20 9.62 -2.42 11.19
C TYR A 20 11.11 -2.51 11.45
N ASP A 21 11.88 -1.89 10.58
CA ASP A 21 13.32 -1.77 10.72
C ASP A 21 13.79 -0.47 10.04
N THR A 22 14.42 0.43 10.80
CA THR A 22 14.96 1.68 10.25
C THR A 22 16.14 1.47 9.30
N SER A 23 16.74 0.29 9.31
CA SER A 23 17.81 -0.13 8.40
C SER A 23 17.50 -1.52 7.83
N PRO A 24 16.50 -1.63 6.92
CA PRO A 24 15.97 -2.90 6.49
C PRO A 24 17.04 -3.88 6.01
N ASP A 25 16.96 -5.13 6.51
CA ASP A 25 17.84 -6.19 6.09
C ASP A 25 17.71 -6.41 4.57
N ALA A 26 18.85 -6.47 3.89
CA ALA A 26 18.92 -6.74 2.45
C ALA A 26 18.24 -8.07 2.07
N ALA A 27 18.25 -9.07 2.95
CA ALA A 27 17.57 -10.34 2.72
C ALA A 27 16.03 -10.16 2.74
N VAL A 28 15.50 -9.30 3.60
CA VAL A 28 14.05 -8.97 3.65
C VAL A 28 13.63 -8.23 2.38
N LEU A 29 14.42 -7.26 1.92
CA LEU A 29 14.14 -6.53 0.68
C LEU A 29 14.21 -7.47 -0.53
N ALA A 30 15.21 -8.34 -0.61
CA ALA A 30 15.35 -9.34 -1.68
C ALA A 30 14.19 -10.34 -1.68
N TRP A 31 13.71 -10.76 -0.51
CA TRP A 31 12.55 -11.63 -0.38
C TRP A 31 11.27 -10.95 -0.92
N ALA A 32 11.04 -9.68 -0.58
CA ALA A 32 9.91 -8.91 -1.09
C ALA A 32 9.98 -8.71 -2.61
N ASP A 33 11.16 -8.40 -3.14
CA ASP A 33 11.44 -8.29 -4.57
C ASP A 33 11.13 -9.61 -5.31
N GLN A 34 11.56 -10.74 -4.76
CA GLN A 34 11.27 -12.06 -5.31
C GLN A 34 9.77 -12.38 -5.30
N LEU A 35 9.04 -11.99 -4.25
CA LEU A 35 7.57 -12.16 -4.21
C LEU A 35 6.88 -11.35 -5.32
N LEU A 36 7.26 -10.09 -5.51
CA LEU A 36 6.71 -9.26 -6.57
C LEU A 36 7.01 -9.81 -7.98
N THR A 37 8.19 -10.41 -8.15
CA THR A 37 8.56 -11.12 -9.38
C THR A 37 7.73 -12.39 -9.58
N THR A 38 7.62 -13.22 -8.54
CA THR A 38 6.90 -14.51 -8.58
C THR A 38 5.41 -14.32 -8.82
N TYR A 39 4.82 -13.33 -8.18
CA TYR A 39 3.39 -13.00 -8.26
C TYR A 39 3.12 -11.75 -9.12
N ASN A 40 3.89 -11.55 -10.17
CA ASN A 40 3.77 -10.36 -11.02
C ASN A 40 2.42 -10.24 -11.74
N ASN A 41 1.62 -11.31 -11.78
CA ASN A 41 0.25 -11.31 -12.27
C ASN A 41 -0.78 -10.92 -11.18
N ARG A 42 -0.34 -10.47 -10.02
CA ARG A 42 -1.17 -9.98 -8.93
C ARG A 42 -0.88 -8.52 -8.63
N ARG A 43 -1.90 -7.76 -8.28
CA ARG A 43 -1.79 -6.38 -7.83
C ARG A 43 -1.18 -6.36 -6.44
N ALA A 44 -0.06 -5.67 -6.26
CA ALA A 44 0.71 -5.77 -5.04
C ALA A 44 0.50 -4.57 -4.11
N ILE A 45 0.26 -4.88 -2.85
CA ILE A 45 0.18 -3.95 -1.74
C ILE A 45 1.31 -4.30 -0.76
N VAL A 46 2.12 -3.31 -0.39
CA VAL A 46 3.13 -3.46 0.67
C VAL A 46 2.70 -2.70 1.90
N ALA A 47 2.76 -3.33 3.06
CA ALA A 47 2.45 -2.72 4.34
C ALA A 47 3.65 -2.84 5.30
N SER A 48 3.95 -1.77 6.00
CA SER A 48 4.91 -1.78 7.11
C SER A 48 4.50 -0.74 8.15
N HIS A 49 5.08 -0.83 9.34
CA HIS A 49 4.76 0.08 10.44
C HIS A 49 5.04 1.54 10.08
N PHE A 50 6.19 1.84 9.45
CA PHE A 50 6.58 3.20 9.08
C PHE A 50 7.16 3.28 7.66
N ILE A 51 6.51 4.00 6.77
CA ILE A 51 6.96 4.23 5.39
C ILE A 51 7.12 5.73 5.12
N ILE A 52 6.08 6.53 5.39
CA ILE A 52 6.09 7.98 5.16
C ILE A 52 5.67 8.76 6.41
N ASN A 53 6.03 10.03 6.43
CA ASN A 53 5.54 11.02 7.39
C ASN A 53 4.20 11.60 6.95
N THR A 54 3.59 12.42 7.81
CA THR A 54 2.38 13.19 7.48
C THR A 54 2.62 14.19 6.35
N GLY A 55 1.54 14.60 5.72
CA GLY A 55 1.55 15.63 4.66
C GLY A 55 1.22 15.10 3.27
N ASN A 56 1.18 16.02 2.30
CA ASN A 56 0.90 15.74 0.89
C ASN A 56 1.79 16.63 -0.01
N PRO A 57 2.92 16.10 -0.52
CA PRO A 57 3.44 14.75 -0.29
C PRO A 57 4.08 14.55 1.09
N GLY A 58 3.83 13.39 1.69
CA GLY A 58 4.53 12.94 2.89
C GLY A 58 5.99 12.54 2.57
N GLY A 59 6.96 12.95 3.39
CA GLY A 59 8.35 12.53 3.21
C GLY A 59 8.55 11.06 3.56
N PHE A 60 9.38 10.32 2.82
CA PHE A 60 9.77 8.97 3.23
C PHE A 60 10.53 8.98 4.56
N GLY A 61 10.25 8.01 5.43
CA GLY A 61 11.16 7.60 6.49
C GLY A 61 12.30 6.73 5.94
N PRO A 62 13.34 6.45 6.76
CA PRO A 62 14.48 5.64 6.29
C PRO A 62 14.06 4.28 5.74
N GLN A 63 13.23 3.53 6.46
CA GLN A 63 12.68 2.26 5.98
C GLN A 63 11.87 2.44 4.70
N GLY A 64 11.00 3.44 4.66
CA GLY A 64 10.13 3.68 3.50
C GLY A 64 10.91 3.99 2.24
N GLN A 65 11.98 4.77 2.34
CA GLN A 65 12.86 5.06 1.21
C GLN A 65 13.55 3.79 0.70
N ALA A 66 14.10 2.98 1.60
CA ALA A 66 14.79 1.73 1.23
C ALA A 66 13.83 0.73 0.58
N VAL A 67 12.63 0.55 1.13
CA VAL A 67 11.58 -0.33 0.57
C VAL A 67 11.14 0.17 -0.82
N TYR A 68 10.86 1.46 -0.96
CA TYR A 68 10.49 2.03 -2.25
C TYR A 68 11.60 1.85 -3.29
N ASP A 69 12.85 2.15 -2.93
CA ASP A 69 13.98 2.04 -3.86
C ASP A 69 14.23 0.60 -4.32
N ALA A 70 14.04 -0.38 -3.44
CA ALA A 70 14.17 -1.80 -3.77
C ALA A 70 13.04 -2.31 -4.68
N LEU A 71 11.80 -1.80 -4.51
CA LEU A 71 10.61 -2.39 -5.11
C LEU A 71 9.97 -1.57 -6.25
N LYS A 72 10.35 -0.30 -6.44
CA LYS A 72 9.73 0.61 -7.42
C LYS A 72 9.79 0.14 -8.87
N GLY A 73 10.70 -0.80 -9.20
CA GLY A 73 10.83 -1.39 -10.53
C GLY A 73 9.71 -2.36 -10.92
N HIS A 74 8.91 -2.83 -9.96
CA HIS A 74 7.84 -3.79 -10.21
C HIS A 74 6.56 -3.09 -10.65
N SER A 75 6.10 -3.40 -11.85
CA SER A 75 4.88 -2.79 -12.44
C SER A 75 3.58 -3.20 -11.75
N ASN A 76 3.61 -4.26 -10.96
CA ASN A 76 2.46 -4.72 -10.18
C ASN A 76 2.35 -4.06 -8.79
N LEU A 77 3.41 -3.42 -8.27
CA LEU A 77 3.33 -2.64 -7.04
C LEU A 77 2.59 -1.32 -7.30
N PHE A 78 1.45 -1.11 -6.65
CA PHE A 78 0.65 0.10 -6.83
C PHE A 78 0.35 0.85 -5.53
N LEU A 79 0.47 0.17 -4.37
CA LEU A 79 0.06 0.74 -3.09
C LEU A 79 1.01 0.33 -1.97
N MET A 80 1.39 1.30 -1.15
CA MET A 80 2.11 1.09 0.10
C MET A 80 1.32 1.71 1.25
N LEU A 81 1.24 1.03 2.40
CA LEU A 81 0.43 1.43 3.56
C LEU A 81 1.26 1.47 4.82
N CYS A 82 1.06 2.49 5.66
CA CYS A 82 1.73 2.59 6.96
C CYS A 82 0.93 3.36 8.02
N GLY A 83 1.45 3.33 9.26
CA GLY A 83 1.03 4.10 10.42
C GLY A 83 2.22 4.80 11.05
N HIS A 84 2.44 4.62 12.36
CA HIS A 84 3.54 5.11 13.21
C HIS A 84 3.52 6.60 13.52
N VAL A 85 3.44 7.45 12.51
CA VAL A 85 3.42 8.90 12.71
C VAL A 85 1.99 9.36 12.89
N PRO A 86 1.62 9.90 14.07
CA PRO A 86 0.25 10.33 14.32
C PRO A 86 -0.26 11.33 13.30
N GLY A 87 -1.38 11.00 12.65
CA GLY A 87 -2.01 11.82 11.63
C GLY A 87 -2.21 11.08 10.32
N GLU A 88 -2.27 11.83 9.24
CA GLU A 88 -2.51 11.35 7.90
C GLU A 88 -1.47 11.89 6.93
N GLY A 89 -1.18 11.09 5.91
CA GLY A 89 -0.25 11.47 4.86
C GLY A 89 -0.49 10.67 3.59
N ARG A 90 -0.06 11.25 2.49
CA ARG A 90 -0.04 10.54 1.20
C ARG A 90 1.07 11.05 0.32
N ARG A 91 1.50 10.21 -0.60
CA ARG A 91 2.39 10.59 -1.70
C ARG A 91 2.17 9.71 -2.90
N GLN A 92 2.57 10.20 -4.04
CA GLN A 92 2.59 9.46 -5.29
C GLN A 92 3.96 9.58 -5.90
N ASP A 93 4.53 8.43 -6.28
CA ASP A 93 5.82 8.37 -6.94
C ASP A 93 5.69 7.57 -8.24
N THR A 94 6.39 8.00 -9.29
CA THR A 94 6.38 7.32 -10.58
C THR A 94 7.80 6.92 -10.97
N PHE A 95 7.97 5.64 -11.33
CA PHE A 95 9.23 5.10 -11.82
C PHE A 95 8.98 4.14 -12.97
N GLY A 96 9.69 4.29 -14.10
CA GLY A 96 9.55 3.41 -15.25
C GLY A 96 8.13 3.35 -15.85
N GLY A 97 7.31 4.39 -15.65
CA GLY A 97 5.91 4.41 -16.08
C GLY A 97 4.93 3.78 -15.10
N ASN A 98 5.42 3.14 -14.02
CA ASN A 98 4.59 2.64 -12.95
C ASN A 98 4.39 3.69 -11.85
N THR A 99 3.19 3.80 -11.33
CA THR A 99 2.84 4.74 -10.25
C THR A 99 2.51 3.98 -8.98
N VAL A 100 3.21 4.32 -7.89
CA VAL A 100 2.99 3.79 -6.55
C VAL A 100 2.36 4.88 -5.69
N GLN A 101 1.22 4.57 -5.09
CA GLN A 101 0.57 5.40 -4.07
C GLN A 101 1.06 4.95 -2.70
N THR A 102 1.43 5.88 -1.83
CA THR A 102 1.77 5.56 -0.43
C THR A 102 0.87 6.34 0.50
N LEU A 103 0.22 5.65 1.43
CA LEU A 103 -0.74 6.23 2.36
C LEU A 103 -0.34 5.94 3.80
N LEU A 104 -0.40 6.97 4.63
CA LEU A 104 -0.24 6.91 6.08
C LEU A 104 -1.59 7.23 6.74
N SER A 105 -1.95 6.43 7.74
CA SER A 105 -3.03 6.74 8.66
C SER A 105 -2.76 6.18 10.05
N ASP A 106 -2.66 7.08 11.02
CA ASP A 106 -2.45 6.76 12.43
C ASP A 106 -3.28 7.70 13.30
N TYR A 107 -4.28 7.17 13.96
CA TYR A 107 -5.23 7.93 14.76
C TYR A 107 -5.04 7.78 16.27
N GLN A 108 -4.02 7.03 16.70
CA GLN A 108 -3.81 6.65 18.11
C GLN A 108 -3.68 7.84 19.06
N SER A 109 -3.18 8.97 18.59
CA SER A 109 -3.00 10.19 19.40
C SER A 109 -4.27 11.05 19.51
N ARG A 110 -5.32 10.73 18.76
CA ARG A 110 -6.59 11.46 18.83
C ARG A 110 -7.33 11.15 20.12
N THR A 111 -8.27 12.01 20.51
CA THR A 111 -9.09 11.86 21.72
C THR A 111 -9.65 10.43 21.83
N GLY A 112 -9.64 9.89 23.06
CA GLY A 112 -10.13 8.54 23.33
C GLY A 112 -9.30 7.41 22.73
N GLY A 113 -7.99 7.63 22.49
CA GLY A 113 -7.11 6.63 21.90
C GLY A 113 -7.45 6.38 20.43
N GLY A 114 -7.87 7.42 19.72
CA GLY A 114 -8.22 7.35 18.31
C GLY A 114 -9.71 7.19 18.03
N SER A 115 -10.58 7.06 19.04
CA SER A 115 -12.05 6.98 18.89
C SER A 115 -12.51 6.04 17.77
N GLY A 116 -11.77 4.94 17.54
CA GLY A 116 -12.07 3.94 16.53
C GLY A 116 -11.92 4.42 15.08
N TRP A 117 -11.25 5.54 14.82
CA TRP A 117 -10.99 5.98 13.45
C TRP A 117 -10.17 4.97 12.66
N LEU A 118 -10.60 4.71 11.43
CA LEU A 118 -9.94 3.81 10.47
C LEU A 118 -10.06 4.35 9.03
N ARG A 119 -9.13 3.92 8.19
CA ARG A 119 -9.11 4.25 6.77
C ARG A 119 -9.85 3.19 5.96
N ILE A 120 -10.79 3.63 5.12
CA ILE A 120 -11.50 2.78 4.16
C ILE A 120 -10.97 3.08 2.76
N LEU A 121 -10.53 2.06 2.05
CA LEU A 121 -10.18 2.11 0.63
C LEU A 121 -11.23 1.33 -0.15
N GLU A 122 -12.08 2.04 -0.87
CA GLU A 122 -13.12 1.47 -1.73
C GLU A 122 -12.61 1.37 -3.17
N PHE A 123 -12.37 0.16 -3.63
CA PHE A 123 -11.95 -0.11 -4.99
C PHE A 123 -13.17 -0.14 -5.92
N SER A 124 -13.18 0.75 -6.92
CA SER A 124 -14.27 0.87 -7.90
C SER A 124 -13.74 0.53 -9.30
N PRO A 125 -13.82 -0.75 -9.73
CA PRO A 125 -13.31 -1.18 -11.03
C PRO A 125 -13.94 -0.46 -12.21
N SER A 126 -15.26 -0.24 -12.16
CA SER A 126 -15.99 0.45 -13.23
C SER A 126 -15.57 1.91 -13.44
N ASN A 127 -15.01 2.54 -12.41
CA ASN A 127 -14.55 3.93 -12.45
C ASN A 127 -13.02 4.03 -12.53
N ASN A 128 -12.28 2.92 -12.50
CA ASN A 128 -10.82 2.90 -12.37
C ASN A 128 -10.31 3.81 -11.26
N ALA A 129 -10.91 3.71 -10.08
CA ALA A 129 -10.66 4.61 -8.97
C ALA A 129 -10.67 3.88 -7.62
N ILE A 130 -9.80 4.33 -6.71
CA ILE A 130 -9.84 3.95 -5.30
C ILE A 130 -10.30 5.19 -4.53
N ARG A 131 -11.47 5.09 -3.89
CA ARG A 131 -11.96 6.12 -2.99
C ARG A 131 -11.41 5.88 -1.60
N VAL A 132 -10.77 6.90 -1.03
CA VAL A 132 -10.19 6.85 0.31
C VAL A 132 -11.02 7.74 1.22
N ARG A 133 -11.46 7.18 2.35
CA ARG A 133 -12.25 7.89 3.36
C ARG A 133 -11.83 7.46 4.76
N THR A 134 -12.00 8.35 5.71
CA THR A 134 -11.76 8.09 7.14
C THR A 134 -13.10 7.97 7.84
N TYR A 135 -13.31 6.89 8.60
CA TYR A 135 -14.57 6.57 9.27
C TYR A 135 -14.31 6.07 10.69
N SER A 136 -15.17 6.43 11.62
CA SER A 136 -15.19 5.87 12.96
C SER A 136 -16.47 5.05 13.18
N PRO A 137 -16.37 3.73 13.34
CA PRO A 137 -17.52 2.92 13.73
C PRO A 137 -17.98 3.19 15.17
N TRP A 138 -17.08 3.65 16.04
CA TRP A 138 -17.43 4.04 17.41
C TRP A 138 -18.32 5.28 17.45
N LEU A 139 -17.98 6.29 16.64
CA LEU A 139 -18.75 7.54 16.54
C LEU A 139 -19.87 7.45 15.49
N ASN A 140 -19.86 6.40 14.68
CA ASN A 140 -20.76 6.18 13.54
C ASN A 140 -20.77 7.37 12.57
N GLN A 141 -19.58 7.88 12.23
CA GLN A 141 -19.45 9.03 11.34
C GLN A 141 -18.21 8.96 10.46
N PHE A 142 -18.31 9.57 9.30
CA PHE A 142 -17.14 9.89 8.47
C PHE A 142 -16.47 11.15 8.98
N GLU A 143 -15.16 11.24 8.79
CA GLU A 143 -14.43 12.47 9.02
C GLU A 143 -14.89 13.55 8.03
N ALA A 144 -15.12 14.74 8.56
CA ALA A 144 -15.67 15.86 7.79
C ALA A 144 -14.65 17.00 7.62
N ASP A 145 -13.36 16.74 7.90
CA ASP A 145 -12.34 17.76 7.70
C ASP A 145 -12.13 18.03 6.20
N ALA A 146 -11.57 19.19 5.92
CA ALA A 146 -11.33 19.66 4.56
C ALA A 146 -9.91 19.35 4.06
N ASP A 147 -9.14 18.55 4.83
CA ASP A 147 -7.78 18.28 4.42
C ASP A 147 -7.73 17.22 3.30
N SER A 148 -6.76 17.38 2.42
CA SER A 148 -6.62 16.54 1.23
C SER A 148 -6.08 15.14 1.53
N SER A 149 -5.83 14.80 2.80
CA SER A 149 -5.30 13.53 3.24
C SER A 149 -6.35 12.61 3.85
N SER A 150 -7.51 13.14 4.29
CA SER A 150 -8.59 12.39 4.93
C SER A 150 -9.59 11.79 3.95
N GLN A 151 -9.93 12.54 2.89
CA GLN A 151 -10.87 12.10 1.87
C GLN A 151 -10.36 12.48 0.48
N PHE A 152 -10.16 11.50 -0.38
CA PHE A 152 -9.68 11.71 -1.75
C PHE A 152 -9.95 10.51 -2.64
N THR A 153 -9.69 10.68 -3.94
CA THR A 153 -9.79 9.61 -4.92
C THR A 153 -8.44 9.45 -5.62
N LEU A 154 -8.00 8.20 -5.73
CA LEU A 154 -6.80 7.83 -6.48
C LEU A 154 -7.21 7.23 -7.82
N PRO A 155 -6.68 7.69 -8.96
CA PRO A 155 -6.84 7.00 -10.22
C PRO A 155 -6.03 5.69 -10.17
N TYR A 156 -6.69 4.57 -10.52
CA TYR A 156 -6.04 3.27 -10.60
C TYR A 156 -6.76 2.39 -11.62
N VAL A 157 -6.06 2.01 -12.69
CA VAL A 157 -6.63 1.21 -13.77
C VAL A 157 -6.87 -0.23 -13.29
N MET A 158 -8.14 -0.64 -13.29
CA MET A 158 -8.59 -1.95 -12.83
C MET A 158 -9.27 -2.80 -13.91
N THR A 159 -9.71 -2.18 -15.00
CA THR A 159 -10.44 -2.85 -16.09
C THR A 159 -9.53 -3.61 -17.05
N SER A 160 -8.22 -3.33 -17.04
CA SER A 160 -7.24 -4.11 -17.79
C SER A 160 -6.54 -5.10 -16.85
N THR A 161 -6.35 -6.33 -17.32
CA THR A 161 -5.32 -7.18 -16.73
C THR A 161 -4.01 -6.42 -16.86
N PRO A 162 -3.21 -6.24 -15.80
CA PRO A 162 -1.89 -5.68 -15.92
C PRO A 162 -1.13 -6.41 -17.03
N PRO A 163 -0.26 -5.76 -17.79
CA PRO A 163 0.53 -6.42 -18.81
C PRO A 163 1.59 -7.32 -18.16
N PHE A 164 1.13 -8.42 -17.58
CA PHE A 164 1.99 -9.41 -16.96
C PHE A 164 2.46 -10.39 -18.03
N GLN A 165 3.76 -10.49 -18.19
CA GLN A 165 4.32 -11.61 -18.92
C GLN A 165 4.01 -12.89 -18.12
N ALA A 166 3.45 -13.87 -18.80
CA ALA A 166 3.27 -15.20 -18.22
C ALA A 166 4.64 -15.74 -17.81
N ILE A 167 4.86 -15.91 -16.52
CA ILE A 167 6.04 -16.64 -16.05
C ILE A 167 5.75 -18.11 -16.32
N GLY A 168 6.65 -18.75 -17.05
CA GLY A 168 6.66 -20.20 -17.14
C GLY A 168 6.66 -20.81 -15.74
N SER A 169 5.96 -21.93 -15.56
CA SER A 169 5.77 -22.62 -14.29
C SER A 169 7.07 -22.70 -13.46
N VAL A 170 7.08 -22.02 -12.31
CA VAL A 170 8.14 -22.21 -11.32
C VAL A 170 7.80 -23.47 -10.53
N THR A 171 8.54 -24.54 -10.75
CA THR A 171 8.51 -25.72 -9.87
C THR A 171 9.03 -25.30 -8.50
N ALA A 172 8.23 -25.51 -7.46
CA ALA A 172 8.68 -25.34 -6.10
C ALA A 172 9.89 -26.28 -5.84
N PRO A 173 10.94 -25.84 -5.13
CA PRO A 173 11.99 -26.75 -4.71
C PRO A 173 11.36 -27.81 -3.81
N SER A 174 11.59 -29.09 -4.16
CA SER A 174 11.23 -30.23 -3.31
C SER A 174 12.05 -30.13 -2.03
N GLY A 175 11.39 -29.95 -0.87
CA GLY A 175 11.98 -30.05 0.46
C GLY A 175 12.39 -31.49 0.80
#